data_13945930671fda3fe7088f405f214d6e
#
_entry.id   13945930671fda3fe7088f405f214d6e
#
_cell.length_a   1.000
_cell.length_b   1.000
_cell.length_c   1.000
_cell.angle_alpha   90.00
_cell.angle_beta   90.00
_cell.angle_gamma   90.00
#
_symmetry.space_group_name_H-M   'P 1'
#
loop_
_entity.id
_entity.type
_entity.pdbx_description
1 polymer ?
#
loop_
_entity_poly.entity_id
_entity_poly.type
_entity_poly.pdbx_seq_one_letter_code
_entity_poly.pdbx_strand_id
1 'polypeptide(L)'
;MRETPWLYTNHGRKLLETEDEMNAYLAAYGETHIVKCQAALQHFPFDEMKMYQYEIFDWGCGQGLATLTLLDMLRERNMLGGLRKTTLIEPSCQALERAEHWIEESAGPGVTVVGINRFIPSTDTELMDEVTCNTQVSINLFSNILDIRTLSLNWLAKKTATLANINHMICVGPKYSGNTRIEDFCGYFQPQEYFSKISLYPYAYTTRTHHAFGCETRCFTHHSNVNINNSYKECATETDFTDDYDYAAECLRNVISDNLLNFYNKIRIKCNKSYDIFLRPSLNTDTVDLVLVGIGKGIVLLNVCDDIDNLPIDINR
;
A
#
# COMPACT_ATOMS: atom_id res chain seq x y z
N MET A 1 -13.51 -24.35 -7.08
CA MET A 1 -12.34 -23.58 -7.53
C MET A 1 -12.08 -22.56 -6.45
N ARG A 2 -10.89 -22.52 -5.85
CA ARG A 2 -10.55 -21.44 -4.92
C ARG A 2 -10.36 -20.19 -5.77
N GLU A 3 -11.15 -19.15 -5.50
CA GLU A 3 -10.91 -17.82 -6.07
C GLU A 3 -9.45 -17.41 -5.80
N THR A 4 -8.83 -16.75 -6.75
CA THR A 4 -7.47 -16.23 -6.53
C THR A 4 -7.55 -15.21 -5.38
N PRO A 5 -6.58 -15.20 -4.43
CA PRO A 5 -6.66 -14.37 -3.23
C PRO A 5 -6.93 -12.89 -3.51
N TRP A 6 -6.45 -12.35 -4.61
CA TRP A 6 -6.63 -10.94 -5.02
C TRP A 6 -8.07 -10.60 -5.42
N LEU A 7 -8.78 -11.51 -6.11
CA LEU A 7 -10.20 -11.31 -6.44
C LEU A 7 -11.05 -11.35 -5.17
N TYR A 8 -10.71 -12.27 -4.26
CA TYR A 8 -11.40 -12.41 -2.99
C TYR A 8 -11.28 -11.16 -2.10
N THR A 9 -10.17 -10.44 -2.18
CA THR A 9 -9.88 -9.24 -1.38
C THR A 9 -10.14 -7.94 -2.15
N ASN A 10 -10.73 -7.99 -3.34
CA ASN A 10 -10.92 -6.82 -4.22
C ASN A 10 -9.64 -5.98 -4.34
N HIS A 11 -8.53 -6.64 -4.74
CA HIS A 11 -7.20 -6.01 -4.85
C HIS A 11 -6.72 -5.31 -3.57
N GLY A 12 -7.12 -5.81 -2.40
CA GLY A 12 -6.75 -5.27 -1.11
C GLY A 12 -7.56 -4.06 -0.64
N ARG A 13 -8.63 -3.70 -1.37
CA ARG A 13 -9.51 -2.55 -1.02
C ARG A 13 -10.74 -2.96 -0.23
N LYS A 14 -11.03 -4.24 -0.16
CA LYS A 14 -12.17 -4.75 0.59
C LYS A 14 -11.92 -4.62 2.09
N LEU A 15 -12.94 -4.18 2.82
CA LEU A 15 -12.93 -4.28 4.27
C LEU A 15 -12.91 -5.78 4.65
N LEU A 16 -11.89 -6.19 5.42
CA LEU A 16 -11.69 -7.58 5.81
C LEU A 16 -12.60 -7.91 6.99
N GLU A 17 -13.62 -8.72 6.76
CA GLU A 17 -14.65 -9.03 7.76
C GLU A 17 -14.57 -10.46 8.30
N THR A 18 -13.77 -11.31 7.67
CA THR A 18 -13.64 -12.72 8.05
C THR A 18 -12.19 -13.15 8.16
N GLU A 19 -11.95 -14.19 8.94
CA GLU A 19 -10.62 -14.78 9.09
C GLU A 19 -10.05 -15.30 7.76
N ASP A 20 -10.90 -15.87 6.91
CA ASP A 20 -10.50 -16.36 5.58
C ASP A 20 -10.06 -15.21 4.67
N GLU A 21 -10.76 -14.07 4.70
CA GLU A 21 -10.37 -12.85 3.96
C GLU A 21 -9.03 -12.30 4.47
N MET A 22 -8.85 -12.23 5.78
CA MET A 22 -7.60 -11.79 6.38
C MET A 22 -6.43 -12.68 6.00
N ASN A 23 -6.62 -14.00 6.04
CA ASN A 23 -5.60 -14.97 5.65
C ASN A 23 -5.31 -14.91 4.14
N ALA A 24 -6.33 -14.75 3.31
CA ALA A 24 -6.18 -14.56 1.86
C ALA A 24 -5.40 -13.27 1.54
N TYR A 25 -5.69 -12.19 2.26
CA TYR A 25 -4.96 -10.92 2.13
C TYR A 25 -3.48 -11.07 2.48
N LEU A 26 -3.17 -11.71 3.61
CA LEU A 26 -1.77 -11.96 4.00
C LEU A 26 -1.04 -12.83 2.99
N ALA A 27 -1.69 -13.86 2.47
CA ALA A 27 -1.12 -14.74 1.47
C ALA A 27 -0.83 -14.00 0.14
N ALA A 28 -1.68 -13.03 -0.23
CA ALA A 28 -1.53 -12.27 -1.46
C ALA A 28 -0.55 -11.10 -1.36
N TYR A 29 -0.56 -10.38 -0.25
CA TYR A 29 0.11 -9.07 -0.13
C TYR A 29 1.11 -8.97 1.02
N GLY A 30 1.03 -9.86 2.02
CA GLY A 30 1.78 -9.72 3.27
C GLY A 30 3.28 -9.56 3.06
N GLU A 31 3.90 -10.45 2.29
CA GLU A 31 5.33 -10.39 1.98
C GLU A 31 5.71 -9.10 1.26
N THR A 32 4.89 -8.67 0.30
CA THR A 32 5.10 -7.43 -0.45
C THR A 32 5.08 -6.20 0.48
N HIS A 33 4.13 -6.16 1.42
CA HIS A 33 4.02 -5.05 2.37
C HIS A 33 5.23 -5.00 3.31
N ILE A 34 5.67 -6.15 3.82
CA ILE A 34 6.85 -6.24 4.69
C ILE A 34 8.10 -5.72 3.95
N VAL A 35 8.36 -6.21 2.73
CA VAL A 35 9.54 -5.80 1.95
C VAL A 35 9.53 -4.31 1.64
N LYS A 36 8.38 -3.74 1.26
CA LYS A 36 8.25 -2.29 1.03
C LYS A 36 8.52 -1.48 2.31
N CYS A 37 7.97 -1.92 3.44
CA CYS A 37 8.15 -1.26 4.72
C CYS A 37 9.61 -1.33 5.17
N GLN A 38 10.27 -2.49 5.05
CA GLN A 38 11.70 -2.63 5.33
C GLN A 38 12.55 -1.70 4.47
N ALA A 39 12.26 -1.60 3.17
CA ALA A 39 12.96 -0.69 2.26
C ALA A 39 12.77 0.78 2.66
N ALA A 40 11.57 1.17 3.06
CA ALA A 40 11.26 2.53 3.53
C ALA A 40 12.04 2.87 4.81
N LEU A 41 12.16 1.92 5.72
CA LEU A 41 12.79 2.09 7.03
C LEU A 41 14.31 1.88 7.02
N GLN A 42 14.90 1.48 5.90
CA GLN A 42 16.34 1.20 5.81
C GLN A 42 17.23 2.37 6.29
N HIS A 43 16.82 3.60 5.97
CA HIS A 43 17.53 4.83 6.32
C HIS A 43 16.80 5.66 7.39
N PHE A 44 15.89 5.02 8.14
CA PHE A 44 15.20 5.68 9.23
C PHE A 44 16.20 6.15 10.30
N PRO A 45 16.06 7.36 10.88
CA PRO A 45 17.04 7.94 11.78
C PRO A 45 17.00 7.32 13.19
N PHE A 46 17.20 6.00 13.29
CA PHE A 46 17.15 5.27 14.55
C PHE A 46 18.10 5.83 15.62
N ASP A 47 19.31 6.23 15.22
CA ASP A 47 20.29 6.71 16.18
C ASP A 47 19.88 8.02 16.86
N GLU A 48 19.21 8.90 16.12
CA GLU A 48 18.68 10.16 16.65
C GLU A 48 17.56 9.93 17.65
N MET A 49 16.79 8.84 17.46
CA MET A 49 15.68 8.50 18.33
C MET A 49 16.06 7.84 19.66
N LYS A 50 17.29 7.33 19.80
CA LYS A 50 17.71 6.58 21.01
C LYS A 50 17.55 7.34 22.31
N MET A 51 17.57 8.68 22.25
CA MET A 51 17.45 9.55 23.41
C MET A 51 16.01 9.90 23.78
N TYR A 52 15.03 9.50 22.96
CA TYR A 52 13.65 9.91 23.10
C TYR A 52 12.75 8.74 23.51
N GLN A 53 11.67 9.09 24.20
CA GLN A 53 10.45 8.29 24.25
C GLN A 53 9.61 8.63 23.03
N TYR A 54 8.96 7.64 22.45
CA TYR A 54 8.19 7.81 21.23
C TYR A 54 6.93 6.95 21.21
N GLU A 55 6.00 7.34 20.37
CA GLU A 55 4.76 6.61 20.09
C GLU A 55 4.64 6.32 18.60
N ILE A 56 4.01 5.20 18.27
CA ILE A 56 3.72 4.78 16.90
C ILE A 56 2.23 5.01 16.62
N PHE A 57 1.93 5.53 15.44
CA PHE A 57 0.59 5.70 14.89
C PHE A 57 0.52 4.99 13.54
N ASP A 58 -0.27 3.94 13.44
CA ASP A 58 -0.46 3.18 12.18
C ASP A 58 -1.84 3.51 11.62
N TRP A 59 -1.84 4.35 10.58
CA TRP A 59 -3.02 4.89 9.96
C TRP A 59 -3.52 3.94 8.87
N GLY A 60 -4.64 3.26 9.11
CA GLY A 60 -5.13 2.17 8.27
C GLY A 60 -4.26 0.94 8.44
N CYS A 61 -4.06 0.51 9.67
CA CYS A 61 -3.07 -0.52 10.02
C CYS A 61 -3.37 -1.89 9.39
N GLY A 62 -4.60 -2.15 8.92
CA GLY A 62 -5.01 -3.47 8.52
C GLY A 62 -4.73 -4.49 9.62
N GLN A 63 -3.92 -5.50 9.32
CA GLN A 63 -3.49 -6.51 10.27
C GLN A 63 -2.15 -6.19 10.97
N GLY A 64 -1.70 -4.93 10.94
CA GLY A 64 -0.55 -4.44 11.70
C GLY A 64 0.82 -4.75 11.11
N LEU A 65 0.94 -5.14 9.84
CA LEU A 65 2.21 -5.57 9.25
C LEU A 65 3.29 -4.47 9.24
N ALA A 66 2.91 -3.21 9.01
CA ALA A 66 3.85 -2.10 9.03
C ALA A 66 4.42 -1.87 10.42
N THR A 67 3.55 -1.86 11.43
CA THR A 67 3.96 -1.76 12.85
C THR A 67 4.83 -2.94 13.26
N LEU A 68 4.45 -4.19 12.94
CA LEU A 68 5.24 -5.38 13.26
C LEU A 68 6.64 -5.31 12.63
N THR A 69 6.73 -4.89 11.36
CA THR A 69 8.02 -4.69 10.68
C THR A 69 8.90 -3.67 11.41
N LEU A 70 8.31 -2.55 11.83
CA LEU A 70 9.03 -1.52 12.58
C LEU A 70 9.46 -2.05 13.97
N LEU A 71 8.60 -2.78 14.69
CA LEU A 71 8.93 -3.37 15.98
C LEU A 71 10.10 -4.35 15.89
N ASP A 72 10.17 -5.17 14.83
CA ASP A 72 11.31 -6.06 14.61
C ASP A 72 12.60 -5.27 14.41
N MET A 73 12.58 -4.22 13.61
CA MET A 73 13.76 -3.35 13.40
C MET A 73 14.17 -2.59 14.67
N LEU A 74 13.21 -2.18 15.50
CA LEU A 74 13.48 -1.55 16.81
C LEU A 74 14.08 -2.55 17.80
N ARG A 75 13.59 -3.79 17.80
CA ARG A 75 14.09 -4.89 18.65
C ARG A 75 15.54 -5.22 18.30
N GLU A 76 15.88 -5.37 17.02
CA GLU A 76 17.24 -5.61 16.54
C GLU A 76 18.23 -4.54 17.00
N ARG A 77 17.73 -3.32 17.22
CA ARG A 77 18.54 -2.15 17.66
C ARG A 77 18.47 -1.86 19.16
N ASN A 78 17.79 -2.72 19.92
CA ASN A 78 17.55 -2.55 21.37
C ASN A 78 16.83 -1.22 21.70
N MET A 79 15.87 -0.81 20.88
CA MET A 79 15.17 0.47 21.03
C MET A 79 13.74 0.36 21.57
N LEU A 80 13.18 -0.84 21.72
CA LEU A 80 11.83 -1.03 22.23
C LEU A 80 11.60 -0.36 23.60
N GLY A 81 12.64 -0.20 24.42
CA GLY A 81 12.55 0.50 25.72
C GLY A 81 12.14 1.97 25.62
N GLY A 82 12.26 2.62 24.47
CA GLY A 82 11.78 3.97 24.20
C GLY A 82 10.31 4.05 23.80
N LEU A 83 9.72 2.96 23.30
CA LEU A 83 8.33 2.91 22.86
C LEU A 83 7.38 2.95 24.06
N ARG A 84 6.39 3.84 24.03
CA ARG A 84 5.39 4.02 25.09
C ARG A 84 3.99 3.56 24.69
N LYS A 85 3.59 3.89 23.47
CA LYS A 85 2.26 3.55 22.97
C LYS A 85 2.30 3.26 21.47
N THR A 86 1.44 2.36 21.04
CA THR A 86 1.11 2.16 19.64
C THR A 86 -0.39 2.37 19.46
N THR A 87 -0.76 3.30 18.59
CA THR A 87 -2.16 3.59 18.23
C THR A 87 -2.42 3.04 16.82
N LEU A 88 -3.40 2.17 16.72
CA LEU A 88 -3.80 1.47 15.50
C LEU A 88 -5.16 1.98 15.05
N ILE A 89 -5.26 2.52 13.85
CA ILE A 89 -6.52 3.02 13.30
C ILE A 89 -6.92 2.13 12.12
N GLU A 90 -8.06 1.44 12.23
CA GLU A 90 -8.52 0.51 11.20
C GLU A 90 -10.05 0.35 11.26
N PRO A 91 -10.77 0.48 10.13
CA PRO A 91 -12.22 0.32 10.10
C PRO A 91 -12.69 -1.13 10.24
N SER A 92 -11.87 -2.13 9.88
CA SER A 92 -12.20 -3.53 10.10
C SER A 92 -11.94 -3.92 11.55
N CYS A 93 -12.99 -4.22 12.31
CA CYS A 93 -12.88 -4.66 13.71
C CYS A 93 -12.00 -5.92 13.82
N GLN A 94 -12.20 -6.90 12.94
CA GLN A 94 -11.47 -8.16 12.98
C GLN A 94 -10.00 -8.01 12.60
N ALA A 95 -9.68 -7.15 11.61
CA ALA A 95 -8.29 -6.87 11.28
C ALA A 95 -7.60 -6.11 12.41
N LEU A 96 -8.30 -5.17 13.04
CA LEU A 96 -7.81 -4.40 14.18
C LEU A 96 -7.55 -5.32 15.38
N GLU A 97 -8.50 -6.16 15.78
CA GLU A 97 -8.32 -7.11 16.88
C GLU A 97 -7.11 -8.02 16.68
N ARG A 98 -6.91 -8.49 15.44
CA ARG A 98 -5.73 -9.30 15.08
C ARG A 98 -4.44 -8.48 15.20
N ALA A 99 -4.45 -7.24 14.72
CA ALA A 99 -3.30 -6.33 14.81
C ALA A 99 -2.94 -6.03 16.27
N GLU A 100 -3.92 -5.69 17.11
CA GLU A 100 -3.73 -5.46 18.54
C GLU A 100 -3.06 -6.65 19.20
N HIS A 101 -3.62 -7.85 19.01
CA HIS A 101 -3.08 -9.07 19.60
C HIS A 101 -1.61 -9.32 19.22
N TRP A 102 -1.28 -9.25 17.94
CA TRP A 102 0.10 -9.50 17.48
C TRP A 102 1.08 -8.42 17.91
N ILE A 103 0.61 -7.16 17.97
CA ILE A 103 1.45 -6.03 18.37
C ILE A 103 1.68 -6.04 19.87
N GLU A 104 0.69 -6.39 20.71
CA GLU A 104 0.85 -6.57 22.15
C GLU A 104 1.91 -7.65 22.47
N GLU A 105 1.82 -8.81 21.81
CA GLU A 105 2.82 -9.86 21.95
C GLU A 105 4.22 -9.41 21.50
N SER A 106 4.29 -8.66 20.42
CA SER A 106 5.56 -8.23 19.82
C SER A 106 6.20 -7.05 20.56
N ALA A 107 5.45 -6.05 20.99
CA ALA A 107 5.97 -4.88 21.68
C ALA A 107 6.47 -5.17 23.09
N GLY A 108 5.89 -6.17 23.72
CA GLY A 108 6.23 -6.60 25.07
C GLY A 108 5.58 -5.77 26.18
N PRO A 109 5.79 -6.18 27.45
CA PRO A 109 5.16 -5.55 28.59
C PRO A 109 5.65 -4.10 28.78
N GLY A 110 4.74 -3.20 29.02
CA GLY A 110 5.04 -1.77 29.25
C GLY A 110 4.77 -0.87 28.05
N VAL A 111 4.41 -1.42 26.89
CA VAL A 111 3.89 -0.67 25.76
C VAL A 111 2.37 -0.75 25.77
N THR A 112 1.70 0.41 25.72
CA THR A 112 0.25 0.46 25.58
C THR A 112 -0.13 0.32 24.12
N VAL A 113 -0.98 -0.65 23.77
CA VAL A 113 -1.58 -0.79 22.44
C VAL A 113 -3.01 -0.28 22.51
N VAL A 114 -3.40 0.58 21.58
CA VAL A 114 -4.72 1.21 21.51
C VAL A 114 -5.27 1.05 20.10
N GLY A 115 -6.34 0.28 19.96
CA GLY A 115 -7.10 0.17 18.72
C GLY A 115 -8.21 1.22 18.63
N ILE A 116 -8.32 1.85 17.49
CA ILE A 116 -9.39 2.78 17.13
C ILE A 116 -10.11 2.24 15.92
N ASN A 117 -11.27 1.62 16.15
CA ASN A 117 -12.07 1.02 15.07
C ASN A 117 -12.89 2.10 14.35
N ARG A 118 -12.24 2.80 13.44
CA ARG A 118 -12.85 3.89 12.66
C ARG A 118 -12.25 3.99 11.27
N PHE A 119 -13.04 4.50 10.33
CA PHE A 119 -12.52 5.04 9.08
C PHE A 119 -11.74 6.31 9.37
N ILE A 120 -10.61 6.50 8.67
CA ILE A 120 -9.92 7.79 8.66
C ILE A 120 -10.74 8.73 7.77
N PRO A 121 -11.35 9.79 8.36
CA PRO A 121 -12.43 10.47 7.68
C PRO A 121 -11.95 11.54 6.71
N SER A 122 -12.91 12.05 5.94
CA SER A 122 -12.73 13.30 5.19
C SER A 122 -12.86 14.54 6.08
N THR A 123 -13.58 14.48 7.22
CA THR A 123 -13.95 15.68 8.02
C THR A 123 -14.26 15.43 9.49
N ASP A 124 -13.85 14.30 10.10
CA ASP A 124 -14.28 13.95 11.46
C ASP A 124 -13.44 14.65 12.54
N THR A 125 -14.07 15.47 13.36
CA THR A 125 -13.44 16.14 14.49
C THR A 125 -13.22 15.20 15.68
N GLU A 126 -14.05 14.18 15.87
CA GLU A 126 -13.95 13.25 17.01
C GLU A 126 -12.65 12.43 16.96
N LEU A 127 -12.26 11.93 15.80
CA LEU A 127 -10.99 11.22 15.64
C LEU A 127 -9.79 12.15 15.91
N MET A 128 -9.93 13.45 15.64
CA MET A 128 -8.89 14.44 15.98
C MET A 128 -8.59 14.46 17.48
N ASP A 129 -9.61 14.38 18.31
CA ASP A 129 -9.47 14.47 19.77
C ASP A 129 -9.05 13.12 20.38
N GLU A 130 -9.46 12.01 19.75
CA GLU A 130 -9.16 10.67 20.22
C GLU A 130 -7.68 10.27 19.99
N VAL A 131 -7.08 10.67 18.87
CA VAL A 131 -5.68 10.39 18.57
C VAL A 131 -4.78 11.42 19.21
N THR A 132 -4.12 11.07 20.31
CA THR A 132 -3.20 11.95 21.04
C THR A 132 -1.84 11.31 21.23
N CYS A 133 -0.79 12.14 21.22
CA CYS A 133 0.59 11.75 21.51
C CYS A 133 1.05 12.40 22.83
N ASN A 134 1.66 11.61 23.70
CA ASN A 134 2.15 12.07 25.01
C ASN A 134 3.68 12.12 25.07
N THR A 135 4.36 11.83 23.97
CA THR A 135 5.82 11.85 23.85
C THR A 135 6.29 12.97 22.93
N GLN A 136 7.60 13.22 22.94
CA GLN A 136 8.20 14.25 22.08
C GLN A 136 8.29 13.82 20.62
N VAL A 137 8.25 12.53 20.35
CA VAL A 137 8.45 11.95 19.01
C VAL A 137 7.26 11.06 18.65
N SER A 138 6.72 11.24 17.47
CA SER A 138 5.75 10.33 16.86
C SER A 138 6.33 9.68 15.60
N ILE A 139 5.99 8.41 15.37
CA ILE A 139 6.26 7.69 14.13
C ILE A 139 4.91 7.39 13.49
N ASN A 140 4.64 8.00 12.34
CA ASN A 140 3.39 7.88 11.62
C ASN A 140 3.58 6.96 10.42
N LEU A 141 2.90 5.82 10.43
CA LEU A 141 2.95 4.82 9.36
C LEU A 141 1.74 4.97 8.45
N PHE A 142 1.99 5.10 7.16
CA PHE A 142 0.99 5.16 6.09
C PHE A 142 1.33 4.08 5.07
N SER A 143 0.89 2.86 5.36
CA SER A 143 1.21 1.69 4.52
C SER A 143 0.05 1.35 3.60
N ASN A 144 0.18 1.71 2.32
CA ASN A 144 -0.81 1.46 1.26
C ASN A 144 -2.21 2.04 1.53
N ILE A 145 -2.27 3.22 2.17
CA ILE A 145 -3.53 3.92 2.45
C ILE A 145 -3.64 5.28 1.77
N LEU A 146 -2.51 5.94 1.47
CA LEU A 146 -2.54 7.30 0.92
C LEU A 146 -3.17 7.37 -0.48
N ASP A 147 -3.20 6.25 -1.21
CA ASP A 147 -3.87 6.14 -2.51
C ASP A 147 -5.40 5.96 -2.41
N ILE A 148 -5.96 5.82 -1.20
CA ILE A 148 -7.41 5.76 -0.99
C ILE A 148 -8.01 7.15 -1.22
N ARG A 149 -8.84 7.30 -2.27
CA ARG A 149 -9.37 8.59 -2.72
C ARG A 149 -10.29 9.28 -1.71
N THR A 150 -11.01 8.52 -0.91
CA THR A 150 -11.93 9.05 0.12
C THR A 150 -11.20 9.60 1.33
N LEU A 151 -9.89 9.34 1.46
CA LEU A 151 -9.06 9.86 2.53
C LEU A 151 -8.72 11.33 2.27
N SER A 152 -9.02 12.22 3.22
CA SER A 152 -8.59 13.63 3.16
C SER A 152 -7.11 13.77 3.55
N LEU A 153 -6.25 14.01 2.58
CA LEU A 153 -4.83 14.23 2.82
C LEU A 153 -4.59 15.51 3.63
N ASN A 154 -5.39 16.55 3.43
CA ASN A 154 -5.33 17.80 4.20
C ASN A 154 -5.62 17.56 5.67
N TRP A 155 -6.68 16.82 5.98
CA TRP A 155 -7.03 16.48 7.36
C TRP A 155 -5.89 15.70 8.02
N LEU A 156 -5.41 14.66 7.33
CA LEU A 156 -4.34 13.79 7.83
C LEU A 156 -3.03 14.55 8.05
N ALA A 157 -2.66 15.43 7.11
CA ALA A 157 -1.48 16.28 7.25
C ALA A 157 -1.57 17.21 8.46
N LYS A 158 -2.73 17.89 8.65
CA LYS A 158 -2.96 18.75 9.82
C LYS A 158 -2.84 17.99 11.14
N LYS A 159 -3.42 16.80 11.18
CA LYS A 159 -3.38 15.97 12.39
C LYS A 159 -1.96 15.52 12.71
N THR A 160 -1.28 14.94 11.75
CA THR A 160 0.04 14.35 11.96
C THR A 160 1.14 15.38 12.16
N ALA A 161 1.00 16.59 11.60
CA ALA A 161 1.96 17.68 11.80
C ALA A 161 2.06 18.16 13.26
N THR A 162 1.01 17.95 14.05
CA THR A 162 0.87 18.49 15.41
C THR A 162 0.85 17.45 16.51
N LEU A 163 1.04 16.16 16.18
CA LEU A 163 0.98 15.09 17.17
C LEU A 163 2.08 15.18 18.22
N ALA A 164 3.31 15.43 17.79
CA ALA A 164 4.48 15.53 18.65
C ALA A 164 5.38 16.68 18.18
N ASN A 165 6.44 16.98 18.93
CA ASN A 165 7.43 17.99 18.51
C ASN A 165 8.18 17.53 17.25
N ILE A 166 8.49 16.25 17.17
CA ILE A 166 9.17 15.59 16.05
C ILE A 166 8.25 14.50 15.51
N ASN A 167 7.89 14.58 14.24
CA ASN A 167 6.97 13.67 13.61
C ASN A 167 7.65 13.00 12.41
N HIS A 168 7.95 11.72 12.52
CA HIS A 168 8.45 10.92 11.41
C HIS A 168 7.28 10.42 10.57
N MET A 169 7.31 10.70 9.27
CA MET A 169 6.30 10.30 8.30
C MET A 169 6.86 9.17 7.43
N ILE A 170 6.25 8.01 7.49
CA ILE A 170 6.64 6.80 6.74
C ILE A 170 5.55 6.50 5.71
N CYS A 171 5.67 7.11 4.55
CA CYS A 171 4.70 6.95 3.47
C CYS A 171 5.17 5.84 2.52
N VAL A 172 4.41 4.75 2.46
CA VAL A 172 4.69 3.59 1.62
C VAL A 172 3.44 3.23 0.82
N GLY A 173 3.59 3.02 -0.47
CA GLY A 173 2.47 2.66 -1.33
C GLY A 173 2.87 1.90 -2.58
N PRO A 174 1.88 1.50 -3.38
CA PRO A 174 2.13 0.94 -4.70
C PRO A 174 2.57 2.05 -5.66
N LYS A 175 3.49 1.73 -6.57
CA LYS A 175 3.86 2.61 -7.68
C LYS A 175 3.02 2.23 -8.89
N TYR A 176 2.16 3.14 -9.32
CA TYR A 176 1.41 3.07 -10.58
C TYR A 176 1.20 4.47 -11.16
N SER A 177 0.96 4.54 -12.45
CA SER A 177 0.77 5.81 -13.14
C SER A 177 -0.50 6.53 -12.67
N GLY A 178 -0.42 7.86 -12.64
CA GLY A 178 -1.51 8.69 -12.17
C GLY A 178 -1.74 8.70 -10.66
N ASN A 179 -1.01 7.91 -9.87
CA ASN A 179 -1.05 8.01 -8.42
C ASN A 179 -0.08 9.10 -7.93
N THR A 180 -0.61 10.26 -7.63
CA THR A 180 0.15 11.40 -7.09
C THR A 180 -0.03 11.57 -5.59
N ARG A 181 -0.90 10.77 -4.96
CA ARG A 181 -1.38 11.05 -3.60
C ARG A 181 -0.30 11.03 -2.53
N ILE A 182 0.75 10.20 -2.66
CA ILE A 182 1.90 10.25 -1.74
C ILE A 182 2.65 11.59 -1.92
N GLU A 183 2.86 12.04 -3.16
CA GLU A 183 3.46 13.36 -3.43
C GLU A 183 2.55 14.49 -2.96
N ASP A 184 1.24 14.38 -3.15
CA ASP A 184 0.27 15.36 -2.67
C ASP A 184 0.29 15.47 -1.15
N PHE A 185 0.37 14.35 -0.43
CA PHE A 185 0.55 14.38 1.03
C PHE A 185 1.85 15.09 1.43
N CYS A 186 2.96 14.79 0.77
CA CYS A 186 4.22 15.48 0.99
C CYS A 186 4.16 16.97 0.65
N GLY A 187 3.35 17.37 -0.32
CA GLY A 187 3.15 18.76 -0.73
C GLY A 187 2.64 19.66 0.39
N TYR A 188 1.89 19.10 1.36
CA TYR A 188 1.49 19.85 2.56
C TYR A 188 2.66 20.17 3.48
N PHE A 189 3.64 19.28 3.58
CA PHE A 189 4.80 19.43 4.48
C PHE A 189 5.98 20.13 3.84
N GLN A 190 6.11 20.04 2.51
CA GLN A 190 7.25 20.55 1.74
C GLN A 190 8.61 20.14 2.36
N PRO A 191 8.84 18.83 2.58
CA PRO A 191 10.04 18.38 3.27
C PRO A 191 11.28 18.73 2.47
N GLN A 192 12.29 19.27 3.16
CA GLN A 192 13.57 19.63 2.55
C GLN A 192 14.41 18.39 2.24
N GLU A 193 14.30 17.39 3.09
CA GLU A 193 15.04 16.14 3.00
C GLU A 193 14.12 14.94 3.23
N TYR A 194 14.43 13.86 2.52
CA TYR A 194 13.80 12.56 2.70
C TYR A 194 14.85 11.56 3.14
N PHE A 195 14.63 10.84 4.23
CA PHE A 195 15.50 9.71 4.59
C PHE A 195 15.19 8.45 3.76
N SER A 196 14.03 8.38 3.11
CA SER A 196 13.74 7.40 2.08
C SER A 196 12.91 8.03 0.95
N LYS A 197 13.39 7.90 -0.28
CA LYS A 197 12.71 8.35 -1.49
C LYS A 197 12.89 7.31 -2.58
N ILE A 198 11.97 6.34 -2.62
CA ILE A 198 11.97 5.25 -3.58
C ILE A 198 10.83 5.49 -4.57
N SER A 199 11.07 5.23 -5.84
CA SER A 199 10.06 5.27 -6.89
C SER A 199 10.44 4.23 -7.92
N LEU A 200 10.02 2.98 -7.67
CA LEU A 200 10.44 1.82 -8.44
C LEU A 200 9.22 1.14 -9.03
N TYR A 201 9.26 0.91 -10.33
CA TYR A 201 8.33 0.05 -11.05
C TYR A 201 8.65 -1.44 -10.82
N PRO A 202 7.71 -2.35 -11.20
CA PRO A 202 7.90 -3.78 -11.03
C PRO A 202 9.29 -4.19 -11.51
N TYR A 203 9.98 -5.04 -10.81
CA TYR A 203 11.32 -5.64 -11.01
C TYR A 203 12.42 -5.17 -10.03
N ALA A 204 12.19 -4.17 -9.21
CA ALA A 204 13.23 -3.71 -8.32
C ALA A 204 13.26 -4.45 -6.96
N TYR A 205 12.10 -4.95 -6.52
CA TYR A 205 11.98 -5.83 -5.36
C TYR A 205 11.32 -7.13 -5.77
N THR A 206 11.84 -8.24 -5.26
CA THR A 206 11.24 -9.55 -5.41
C THR A 206 10.90 -10.10 -4.02
N THR A 207 9.76 -10.74 -3.89
CA THR A 207 9.41 -11.55 -2.75
C THR A 207 10.14 -12.89 -2.81
N ARG A 208 10.05 -13.72 -1.76
CA ARG A 208 10.55 -15.10 -1.78
C ARG A 208 9.95 -15.92 -2.92
N THR A 209 8.73 -15.57 -3.32
CA THR A 209 8.02 -16.18 -4.44
C THR A 209 8.40 -15.57 -5.79
N HIS A 210 9.41 -14.68 -5.81
CA HIS A 210 9.90 -13.98 -7.01
C HIS A 210 8.86 -13.10 -7.73
N HIS A 211 7.80 -12.68 -7.02
CA HIS A 211 6.86 -11.70 -7.58
C HIS A 211 7.48 -10.30 -7.52
N ALA A 212 7.57 -9.67 -8.68
CA ALA A 212 7.98 -8.28 -8.79
C ALA A 212 6.79 -7.35 -8.50
N PHE A 213 7.05 -6.25 -7.79
CA PHE A 213 6.02 -5.27 -7.46
C PHE A 213 6.56 -3.84 -7.50
N GLY A 214 5.68 -2.88 -7.77
CA GLY A 214 6.01 -1.46 -7.70
C GLY A 214 6.02 -0.96 -6.27
N CYS A 215 6.98 -0.09 -5.96
CA CYS A 215 7.11 0.53 -4.64
C CYS A 215 7.34 2.03 -4.77
N GLU A 216 6.59 2.80 -4.01
CA GLU A 216 6.81 4.22 -3.81
C GLU A 216 6.92 4.53 -2.33
N THR A 217 7.98 5.24 -1.95
CA THR A 217 8.15 5.74 -0.59
C THR A 217 8.50 7.21 -0.60
N ARG A 218 7.98 7.93 0.40
CA ARG A 218 8.38 9.28 0.76
C ARG A 218 8.41 9.35 2.28
N CYS A 219 9.60 9.25 2.83
CA CYS A 219 9.77 9.21 4.28
C CYS A 219 10.62 10.38 4.73
N PHE A 220 10.12 11.17 5.67
CA PHE A 220 10.73 12.42 6.12
C PHE A 220 10.40 12.72 7.57
N THR A 221 11.11 13.69 8.15
CA THR A 221 10.85 14.21 9.48
C THR A 221 10.22 15.60 9.36
N HIS A 222 9.16 15.83 10.15
CA HIS A 222 8.51 17.13 10.29
C HIS A 222 8.57 17.58 11.75
N HIS A 223 8.91 18.85 11.96
CA HIS A 223 8.91 19.48 13.26
C HIS A 223 7.66 20.36 13.44
N SER A 224 6.94 20.21 14.55
CA SER A 224 5.66 20.88 14.76
C SER A 224 5.74 22.42 14.81
N ASN A 225 6.93 22.99 15.00
CA ASN A 225 7.18 24.43 14.90
C ASN A 225 7.26 24.94 13.46
N VAL A 226 7.25 24.07 12.47
CA VAL A 226 7.20 24.41 11.04
C VAL A 226 5.75 24.30 10.57
N ASN A 227 5.23 25.36 9.98
CA ASN A 227 3.86 25.35 9.47
C ASN A 227 3.75 24.50 8.22
N ILE A 228 2.69 23.70 8.13
CA ILE A 228 2.34 23.04 6.88
C ILE A 228 1.70 24.02 5.89
N ASN A 229 1.79 23.70 4.60
CA ASN A 229 1.19 24.47 3.53
C ASN A 229 -0.32 24.20 3.44
N ASN A 230 -1.13 24.89 4.24
CA ASN A 230 -2.59 24.75 4.21
C ASN A 230 -3.24 25.15 2.88
N SER A 231 -2.52 25.87 2.00
CA SER A 231 -3.01 26.28 0.69
C SER A 231 -2.57 25.33 -0.44
N TYR A 232 -1.91 24.23 -0.11
CA TYR A 232 -1.52 23.22 -1.09
C TYR A 232 -2.76 22.70 -1.83
N LYS A 233 -2.66 22.66 -3.15
CA LYS A 233 -3.69 22.08 -4.00
C LYS A 233 -3.21 20.73 -4.48
N GLU A 234 -3.96 19.70 -4.09
CA GLU A 234 -3.72 18.35 -4.58
C GLU A 234 -3.82 18.34 -6.12
N CYS A 235 -2.96 17.53 -6.73
CA CYS A 235 -3.02 17.34 -8.18
C CYS A 235 -4.41 16.78 -8.52
N ALA A 236 -5.11 17.44 -9.43
CA ALA A 236 -6.33 16.86 -9.97
C ALA A 236 -5.95 15.57 -10.70
N THR A 237 -6.27 14.43 -10.11
CA THR A 237 -6.15 13.17 -10.81
C THR A 237 -7.21 13.15 -11.92
N GLU A 238 -6.80 13.50 -13.13
CA GLU A 238 -7.67 13.50 -14.32
C GLU A 238 -7.99 12.09 -14.79
N THR A 239 -8.27 11.16 -13.97
CA THR A 239 -8.84 9.91 -14.46
C THR A 239 -9.76 9.33 -13.42
N ASP A 240 -11.02 9.31 -13.75
CA ASP A 240 -11.96 8.32 -13.24
C ASP A 240 -11.43 6.92 -13.63
N PHE A 241 -10.50 6.38 -12.82
CA PHE A 241 -10.16 4.97 -12.90
C PHE A 241 -11.36 4.17 -12.36
N THR A 242 -12.42 4.16 -13.13
CA THR A 242 -13.61 3.35 -12.84
C THR A 242 -13.38 1.88 -13.16
N ASP A 243 -12.21 1.54 -13.75
CA ASP A 243 -11.89 0.16 -14.13
C ASP A 243 -10.47 -0.23 -13.65
N ASP A 244 -10.40 -1.22 -12.77
CA ASP A 244 -9.16 -1.90 -12.31
C ASP A 244 -8.29 -2.46 -13.47
N TYR A 245 -8.83 -2.46 -14.69
CA TYR A 245 -8.17 -2.92 -15.92
C TYR A 245 -7.10 -1.96 -16.44
N ASP A 246 -7.23 -0.65 -16.20
CA ASP A 246 -6.24 0.33 -16.68
C ASP A 246 -4.95 0.28 -15.85
N TYR A 247 -5.03 -0.15 -14.59
CA TYR A 247 -3.85 -0.37 -13.75
C TYR A 247 -2.90 -1.43 -14.34
N ALA A 248 -3.45 -2.58 -14.75
CA ALA A 248 -2.64 -3.64 -15.38
C ALA A 248 -2.03 -3.16 -16.70
N ALA A 249 -2.80 -2.46 -17.55
CA ALA A 249 -2.34 -1.96 -18.83
C ALA A 249 -1.22 -0.92 -18.68
N GLU A 250 -1.25 -0.08 -17.67
CA GLU A 250 -0.27 0.98 -17.50
C GLU A 250 0.99 0.52 -16.77
N CYS A 251 0.88 -0.38 -15.79
CA CYS A 251 2.04 -1.11 -15.25
C CYS A 251 2.81 -1.84 -16.36
N LEU A 252 2.13 -2.18 -17.43
CA LEU A 252 2.67 -2.98 -18.54
C LEU A 252 3.18 -2.13 -19.70
N ARG A 253 2.78 -0.85 -19.86
CA ARG A 253 3.25 0.05 -20.94
C ARG A 253 4.76 0.19 -21.03
N ASN A 254 5.46 0.06 -19.90
CA ASN A 254 6.93 0.14 -19.87
C ASN A 254 7.63 -1.23 -19.98
N VAL A 255 6.86 -2.30 -20.12
CA VAL A 255 7.36 -3.69 -20.06
C VAL A 255 6.91 -4.53 -21.25
N ILE A 256 5.89 -4.08 -21.95
CA ILE A 256 5.34 -4.79 -23.10
C ILE A 256 5.62 -4.00 -24.38
N SER A 257 5.86 -4.74 -25.47
CA SER A 257 5.90 -4.12 -26.78
C SER A 257 4.58 -3.43 -27.10
N ASP A 258 4.61 -2.31 -27.81
CA ASP A 258 3.42 -1.60 -28.27
C ASP A 258 2.41 -2.52 -28.97
N ASN A 259 2.91 -3.59 -29.59
CA ASN A 259 2.11 -4.60 -30.27
C ASN A 259 1.23 -5.40 -29.29
N LEU A 260 1.78 -5.84 -28.15
CA LEU A 260 1.01 -6.58 -27.15
C LEU A 260 -0.02 -5.67 -26.47
N LEU A 261 0.31 -4.41 -26.22
CA LEU A 261 -0.61 -3.43 -25.67
C LEU A 261 -1.77 -3.13 -26.63
N ASN A 262 -1.48 -2.97 -27.92
CA ASN A 262 -2.51 -2.77 -28.94
C ASN A 262 -3.42 -3.99 -29.07
N PHE A 263 -2.86 -5.19 -28.99
CA PHE A 263 -3.60 -6.45 -29.02
C PHE A 263 -4.50 -6.59 -27.77
N TYR A 264 -3.97 -6.32 -26.60
CA TYR A 264 -4.73 -6.27 -25.35
C TYR A 264 -5.95 -5.35 -25.45
N ASN A 265 -5.76 -4.12 -25.90
CA ASN A 265 -6.82 -3.14 -26.05
C ASN A 265 -7.91 -3.61 -27.03
N LYS A 266 -7.54 -4.27 -28.13
CA LYS A 266 -8.49 -4.86 -29.10
C LYS A 266 -9.30 -6.00 -28.48
N ILE A 267 -8.67 -6.87 -27.69
CA ILE A 267 -9.34 -8.00 -27.02
C ILE A 267 -10.27 -7.47 -25.93
N ARG A 268 -9.82 -6.52 -25.13
CA ARG A 268 -10.63 -5.89 -24.06
C ARG A 268 -11.96 -5.37 -24.60
N ILE A 269 -11.91 -4.64 -25.71
CA ILE A 269 -13.12 -4.10 -26.35
C ILE A 269 -14.05 -5.24 -26.82
N LYS A 270 -13.52 -6.33 -27.37
CA LYS A 270 -14.28 -7.45 -27.90
C LYS A 270 -14.84 -8.39 -26.83
N CYS A 271 -14.11 -8.61 -25.75
CA CYS A 271 -14.52 -9.52 -24.67
C CYS A 271 -15.56 -8.95 -23.71
N ASN A 272 -15.81 -7.64 -23.75
CA ASN A 272 -16.90 -6.92 -23.10
C ASN A 272 -17.29 -7.44 -21.70
N LYS A 273 -16.36 -7.43 -20.75
CA LYS A 273 -16.56 -7.86 -19.35
C LYS A 273 -16.93 -9.35 -19.14
N SER A 274 -16.84 -10.16 -20.17
CA SER A 274 -17.17 -11.60 -20.07
C SER A 274 -15.96 -12.46 -19.70
N TYR A 275 -14.76 -11.89 -19.65
CA TYR A 275 -13.51 -12.54 -19.33
C TYR A 275 -12.63 -11.63 -18.50
N ASP A 276 -11.97 -12.20 -17.49
CA ASP A 276 -10.83 -11.58 -16.83
C ASP A 276 -9.60 -11.77 -17.69
N ILE A 277 -8.83 -10.71 -17.89
CA ILE A 277 -7.67 -10.69 -18.77
C ILE A 277 -6.41 -10.51 -17.92
N PHE A 278 -5.51 -11.49 -17.98
CA PHE A 278 -4.22 -11.46 -17.30
C PHE A 278 -3.10 -11.31 -18.32
N LEU A 279 -2.24 -10.32 -18.10
CA LEU A 279 -1.08 -10.08 -18.96
C LEU A 279 0.18 -10.68 -18.32
N ARG A 280 0.94 -11.43 -19.12
CA ARG A 280 2.18 -12.09 -18.72
C ARG A 280 2.15 -12.78 -17.36
N PRO A 281 1.10 -13.56 -17.02
CA PRO A 281 1.12 -14.33 -15.80
C PRO A 281 2.17 -15.44 -15.89
N SER A 282 2.88 -15.68 -14.79
CA SER A 282 3.72 -16.88 -14.67
C SER A 282 2.83 -18.08 -14.35
N LEU A 283 2.80 -19.04 -15.23
CA LEU A 283 2.12 -20.32 -15.05
C LEU A 283 3.16 -21.44 -15.01
N ASN A 284 3.41 -22.02 -13.84
CA ASN A 284 4.30 -23.20 -13.67
C ASN A 284 5.69 -23.09 -14.30
N THR A 285 6.35 -21.97 -14.29
CA THR A 285 7.64 -21.68 -14.96
C THR A 285 7.52 -21.13 -16.39
N ASP A 286 6.38 -21.28 -17.06
CA ASP A 286 6.18 -20.72 -18.39
C ASP A 286 5.55 -19.32 -18.30
N THR A 287 6.00 -18.42 -19.15
CA THR A 287 5.43 -17.09 -19.30
C THR A 287 4.50 -17.09 -20.50
N VAL A 288 3.24 -16.78 -20.27
CA VAL A 288 2.23 -16.62 -21.33
C VAL A 288 1.95 -15.14 -21.50
N ASP A 289 1.84 -14.64 -22.71
CA ASP A 289 1.64 -13.21 -22.94
C ASP A 289 0.26 -12.73 -22.48
N LEU A 290 -0.77 -13.56 -22.63
CA LEU A 290 -2.13 -13.20 -22.25
C LEU A 290 -2.92 -14.43 -21.79
N VAL A 291 -3.65 -14.30 -20.69
CA VAL A 291 -4.60 -15.31 -20.22
C VAL A 291 -5.97 -14.67 -20.10
N LEU A 292 -6.98 -15.30 -20.70
CA LEU A 292 -8.38 -14.92 -20.58
C LEU A 292 -9.10 -15.97 -19.74
N VAL A 293 -9.74 -15.54 -18.66
CA VAL A 293 -10.50 -16.43 -17.78
C VAL A 293 -11.98 -16.00 -17.80
N GLY A 294 -12.84 -16.84 -18.32
CA GLY A 294 -14.28 -16.60 -18.34
C GLY A 294 -15.02 -17.53 -17.38
N ILE A 295 -15.81 -17.00 -16.47
CA ILE A 295 -16.64 -17.81 -15.57
C ILE A 295 -17.62 -18.65 -16.41
N GLY A 296 -17.48 -19.98 -16.30
CA GLY A 296 -18.27 -20.91 -17.09
C GLY A 296 -17.89 -21.01 -18.58
N LYS A 297 -16.81 -20.32 -19.02
CA LYS A 297 -16.36 -20.28 -20.42
C LYS A 297 -14.97 -20.89 -20.63
N GLY A 298 -14.21 -21.10 -19.56
CA GLY A 298 -12.88 -21.70 -19.61
C GLY A 298 -11.74 -20.70 -19.55
N ILE A 299 -10.54 -21.18 -19.85
CA ILE A 299 -9.28 -20.42 -19.83
C ILE A 299 -8.69 -20.46 -21.24
N VAL A 300 -8.34 -19.29 -21.77
CA VAL A 300 -7.63 -19.16 -23.06
C VAL A 300 -6.24 -18.61 -22.80
N LEU A 301 -5.23 -19.30 -23.28
CA LEU A 301 -3.82 -18.90 -23.21
C LEU A 301 -3.40 -18.39 -24.59
N LEU A 302 -2.83 -17.19 -24.64
CA LEU A 302 -2.40 -16.56 -25.87
C LEU A 302 -0.94 -16.12 -25.74
N ASN A 303 -0.11 -16.53 -26.72
CA ASN A 303 1.21 -15.96 -26.93
C ASN A 303 1.14 -15.05 -28.15
N VAL A 304 1.65 -13.84 -28.03
CA VAL A 304 1.67 -12.85 -29.12
C VAL A 304 3.03 -12.93 -29.80
N CYS A 305 3.04 -13.40 -31.04
CA CYS A 305 4.23 -13.37 -31.90
C CYS A 305 4.29 -12.00 -32.61
N ASP A 306 5.49 -11.55 -32.93
CA ASP A 306 5.71 -10.27 -33.63
C ASP A 306 5.10 -10.21 -35.05
N ASP A 307 4.60 -11.30 -35.56
CA ASP A 307 3.97 -11.44 -36.90
C ASP A 307 2.45 -11.48 -36.76
N ILE A 308 1.83 -10.32 -36.48
CA ILE A 308 0.40 -10.18 -36.15
C ILE A 308 -0.52 -10.36 -37.38
N ASP A 309 -0.01 -10.28 -38.58
CA ASP A 309 -0.83 -10.26 -39.79
C ASP A 309 -1.36 -11.65 -40.24
N ASN A 310 -0.92 -12.73 -39.60
CA ASN A 310 -1.22 -14.10 -40.07
C ASN A 310 -1.85 -15.05 -39.01
N LEU A 311 -2.38 -14.57 -37.91
CA LEU A 311 -3.03 -15.43 -36.92
C LEU A 311 -4.51 -15.69 -37.26
N PRO A 312 -4.93 -16.94 -37.51
CA PRO A 312 -6.33 -17.29 -37.55
C PRO A 312 -6.89 -17.23 -36.13
N ILE A 313 -7.70 -16.22 -35.84
CA ILE A 313 -8.45 -16.14 -34.57
C ILE A 313 -9.67 -17.07 -34.70
N ASP A 314 -9.47 -18.35 -34.39
CA ASP A 314 -10.60 -19.27 -34.20
C ASP A 314 -11.03 -19.24 -32.72
N ILE A 315 -12.04 -18.42 -32.43
CA ILE A 315 -12.61 -18.22 -31.08
C ILE A 315 -13.70 -19.26 -30.78
N ASN A 316 -13.84 -20.27 -31.59
CA ASN A 316 -14.88 -21.30 -31.43
C ASN A 316 -14.30 -22.65 -30.98
N ARG A 317 -13.83 -22.71 -29.71
CA ARG A 317 -13.78 -24.00 -28.98
C ARG A 317 -13.83 -23.77 -27.48
#